data_42ea2b1fe4c4c54f82bc29587977fb45
#
_entry.id   42ea2b1fe4c4c54f82bc29587977fb45
#
_cell.length_a   1.000
_cell.length_b   1.000
_cell.length_c   1.000
_cell.angle_alpha   90.00
_cell.angle_beta   90.00
_cell.angle_gamma   90.00
#
_symmetry.space_group_name_H-M   'P 1'
#
loop_
_entity.id
_entity.type
_entity.pdbx_description
1 polymer ?
#
loop_
_entity_poly.entity_id
_entity_poly.type
_entity_poly.pdbx_seq_one_letter_code
_entity_poly.pdbx_strand_id
1 'polypeptide(L)'
;MAISSSCRDSKKEFVNITIDYETTPTMETHDVETVISDSGIVRYKITAPLWLVFEEAQEPRWNFSEGLHLEKYDNELNIDATFDCDSAKYLSQRKLWKFSGRVHALNVAKDRFDTELLYWDQQDKKVYTDSFIHIEKSDRIIEGYGFVSNENMTDYYINRVSGIFPINDMRKQDNDSTETEAKDSIVVKPKQEPIKLEQPTPPSRGKGRTLHNTITPIQVNKSQRAERLEIKQISKDGN
;
A
#
# COMPACT_ATOMS: atom_id res chain seq x y z
N MET A 1 27.69 70.98 -11.94
CA MET A 1 27.31 69.82 -12.77
C MET A 1 26.65 68.83 -11.90
N ALA A 2 25.30 68.74 -11.89
CA ALA A 2 24.51 67.86 -11.04
C ALA A 2 24.07 66.65 -11.88
N ILE A 3 24.52 65.45 -11.52
CA ILE A 3 24.14 64.18 -12.17
C ILE A 3 22.99 63.61 -11.36
N SER A 4 21.75 63.77 -11.85
CA SER A 4 20.57 63.10 -11.28
C SER A 4 20.50 61.67 -11.82
N SER A 5 20.80 60.72 -10.95
CA SER A 5 20.60 59.27 -11.20
C SER A 5 19.12 58.93 -11.03
N SER A 6 18.43 58.67 -12.14
CA SER A 6 17.04 58.22 -12.14
C SER A 6 17.01 56.72 -11.96
N CYS A 7 16.62 56.24 -10.77
CA CYS A 7 16.23 54.85 -10.56
C CYS A 7 14.87 54.62 -11.24
N ARG A 8 14.85 53.85 -12.34
CA ARG A 8 13.61 53.31 -12.91
C ARG A 8 13.21 52.07 -12.07
N ASP A 9 12.16 52.24 -11.26
CA ASP A 9 11.44 51.12 -10.68
C ASP A 9 10.76 50.35 -11.82
N SER A 10 11.31 49.19 -12.18
CA SER A 10 10.62 48.24 -13.03
C SER A 10 9.51 47.60 -12.20
N LYS A 11 8.27 47.96 -12.47
CA LYS A 11 7.10 47.26 -11.93
C LYS A 11 7.21 45.80 -12.34
N LYS A 12 7.55 44.92 -11.39
CA LYS A 12 7.41 43.46 -11.57
C LYS A 12 5.94 43.17 -11.67
N GLU A 13 5.46 42.84 -12.86
CA GLU A 13 4.13 42.25 -13.02
C GLU A 13 4.13 40.87 -12.33
N PHE A 14 3.43 40.78 -11.24
CA PHE A 14 3.15 39.49 -10.61
C PHE A 14 2.14 38.77 -11.48
N VAL A 15 2.58 37.77 -12.23
CA VAL A 15 1.69 36.86 -12.94
C VAL A 15 1.02 35.99 -11.87
N ASN A 16 -0.29 36.14 -11.72
CA ASN A 16 -1.08 35.32 -10.80
C ASN A 16 -1.25 33.96 -11.46
N ILE A 17 -0.30 33.04 -11.22
CA ILE A 17 -0.37 31.67 -11.70
C ILE A 17 -1.24 30.90 -10.71
N THR A 18 -2.41 30.47 -11.14
CA THR A 18 -3.21 29.51 -10.39
C THR A 18 -2.60 28.12 -10.59
N ILE A 19 -1.98 27.59 -9.57
CA ILE A 19 -1.40 26.22 -9.59
C ILE A 19 -2.52 25.26 -9.23
N ASP A 20 -2.74 24.26 -10.09
CA ASP A 20 -3.60 23.13 -9.78
C ASP A 20 -2.79 22.07 -9.05
N TYR A 21 -2.91 22.01 -7.73
CA TYR A 21 -2.18 21.07 -6.88
C TYR A 21 -2.61 19.60 -7.06
N GLU A 22 -3.74 19.33 -7.72
CA GLU A 22 -4.16 17.96 -8.02
C GLU A 22 -3.35 17.35 -9.16
N THR A 23 -2.88 18.16 -10.09
CA THR A 23 -2.13 17.72 -11.28
C THR A 23 -0.67 18.11 -11.24
N THR A 24 -0.30 19.12 -10.45
CA THR A 24 1.07 19.62 -10.33
C THR A 24 1.76 19.03 -9.11
N PRO A 25 2.79 18.17 -9.26
CA PRO A 25 3.52 17.63 -8.11
C PRO A 25 4.29 18.73 -7.38
N THR A 26 4.40 18.62 -6.07
CA THR A 26 5.26 19.47 -5.22
C THR A 26 6.73 19.07 -5.32
N MET A 27 6.99 17.80 -5.67
CA MET A 27 8.33 17.27 -5.94
C MET A 27 8.26 16.25 -7.08
N GLU A 28 9.23 16.32 -7.98
CA GLU A 28 9.47 15.33 -9.04
C GLU A 28 10.93 14.91 -8.97
N THR A 29 11.19 13.61 -8.92
CA THR A 29 12.55 13.05 -8.83
C THR A 29 12.65 11.84 -9.75
N HIS A 30 13.71 11.81 -10.54
CA HIS A 30 14.05 10.73 -11.46
C HIS A 30 15.15 9.85 -10.88
N ASP A 31 15.20 8.58 -11.31
CA ASP A 31 16.22 7.60 -10.95
C ASP A 31 16.46 7.54 -9.43
N VAL A 32 15.36 7.30 -8.71
CA VAL A 32 15.35 7.35 -7.24
C VAL A 32 15.91 6.07 -6.66
N GLU A 33 16.86 6.22 -5.74
CA GLU A 33 17.24 5.19 -4.76
C GLU A 33 17.33 5.87 -3.40
N THR A 34 16.41 5.54 -2.50
CA THR A 34 16.33 6.21 -1.19
C THR A 34 15.88 5.26 -0.09
N VAL A 35 16.25 5.59 1.13
CA VAL A 35 15.79 4.88 2.34
C VAL A 35 14.89 5.81 3.16
N ILE A 36 13.81 5.24 3.67
CA ILE A 36 12.88 5.94 4.56
C ILE A 36 13.03 5.37 5.95
N SER A 37 13.29 6.24 6.91
CA SER A 37 13.39 5.88 8.32
C SER A 37 12.25 6.52 9.13
N ASP A 38 11.81 5.80 10.15
CA ASP A 38 10.91 6.29 11.17
C ASP A 38 11.58 6.15 12.54
N SER A 39 11.64 7.26 13.28
CA SER A 39 12.26 7.31 14.61
C SER A 39 13.71 6.79 14.63
N GLY A 40 14.48 7.04 13.56
CA GLY A 40 15.87 6.62 13.41
C GLY A 40 16.08 5.16 12.98
N ILE A 41 15.01 4.41 12.73
CA ILE A 41 15.06 3.04 12.23
C ILE A 41 14.68 3.05 10.75
N VAL A 42 15.53 2.46 9.88
CA VAL A 42 15.22 2.28 8.46
C VAL A 42 14.02 1.34 8.36
N ARG A 43 12.99 1.78 7.63
CA ARG A 43 11.76 1.02 7.42
C ARG A 43 11.63 0.50 6.01
N TYR A 44 12.02 1.33 5.04
CA TYR A 44 11.85 1.01 3.62
C TYR A 44 13.04 1.49 2.81
N LYS A 45 13.35 0.76 1.74
CA LYS A 45 14.16 1.23 0.63
C LYS A 45 13.27 1.28 -0.60
N ILE A 46 13.32 2.40 -1.32
CA ILE A 46 12.57 2.66 -2.54
C ILE A 46 13.55 2.81 -3.69
N THR A 47 13.32 2.08 -4.76
CA THR A 47 14.00 2.25 -6.04
C THR A 47 12.92 2.43 -7.12
N ALA A 48 12.96 3.56 -7.83
CA ALA A 48 11.97 3.89 -8.86
C ALA A 48 12.54 4.80 -9.93
N PRO A 49 12.15 4.64 -11.22
CA PRO A 49 12.56 5.56 -12.29
C PRO A 49 11.98 6.96 -12.10
N LEU A 50 10.76 7.07 -11.58
CA LEU A 50 10.06 8.35 -11.36
C LEU A 50 9.28 8.34 -10.04
N TRP A 51 9.48 9.37 -9.22
CA TRP A 51 8.73 9.63 -8.00
C TRP A 51 8.13 11.03 -8.03
N LEU A 52 6.80 11.10 -8.05
CA LEU A 52 6.03 12.33 -7.98
C LEU A 52 5.36 12.44 -6.62
N VAL A 53 5.54 13.58 -5.95
CA VAL A 53 4.94 13.87 -4.64
C VAL A 53 3.90 14.98 -4.79
N PHE A 54 2.71 14.78 -4.27
CA PHE A 54 1.58 15.71 -4.28
C PHE A 54 1.16 15.99 -2.83
N GLU A 55 1.94 16.83 -2.12
CA GLU A 55 1.66 17.12 -0.70
C GLU A 55 0.49 18.08 -0.53
N GLU A 56 0.31 19.01 -1.47
CA GLU A 56 -0.74 20.04 -1.43
C GLU A 56 -2.06 19.59 -2.09
N ALA A 57 -2.12 18.36 -2.63
CA ALA A 57 -3.36 17.80 -3.16
C ALA A 57 -4.40 17.57 -2.06
N GLN A 58 -5.68 17.50 -2.42
CA GLN A 58 -6.77 17.21 -1.49
C GLN A 58 -6.54 15.89 -0.74
N GLU A 59 -6.02 14.86 -1.45
CA GLU A 59 -5.51 13.63 -0.87
C GLU A 59 -3.99 13.54 -1.11
N PRO A 60 -3.15 13.89 -0.12
CA PRO A 60 -1.69 13.84 -0.24
C PRO A 60 -1.20 12.44 -0.59
N ARG A 61 -0.34 12.38 -1.63
CA ARG A 61 0.07 11.10 -2.21
C ARG A 61 1.44 11.15 -2.85
N TRP A 62 2.04 9.98 -2.94
CA TRP A 62 3.19 9.70 -3.77
C TRP A 62 2.75 8.83 -4.95
N ASN A 63 3.23 9.14 -6.14
CA ASN A 63 2.95 8.35 -7.35
C ASN A 63 4.27 7.85 -7.94
N PHE A 64 4.28 6.58 -8.32
CA PHE A 64 5.35 5.90 -9.02
C PHE A 64 4.74 5.30 -10.29
N SER A 65 4.77 6.04 -11.40
CA SER A 65 4.07 5.67 -12.64
C SER A 65 4.87 4.80 -13.58
N GLU A 66 6.19 4.68 -13.36
CA GLU A 66 7.13 3.98 -14.25
C GLU A 66 7.76 2.75 -13.60
N GLY A 67 7.14 2.26 -12.54
CA GLY A 67 7.61 1.12 -11.77
C GLY A 67 8.07 1.48 -10.37
N LEU A 68 8.05 0.47 -9.50
CA LEU A 68 8.54 0.57 -8.13
C LEU A 68 9.13 -0.76 -7.70
N HIS A 69 10.32 -0.70 -7.09
CA HIS A 69 10.85 -1.74 -6.21
C HIS A 69 10.90 -1.19 -4.79
N LEU A 70 10.19 -1.85 -3.87
CA LEU A 70 10.10 -1.49 -2.46
C LEU A 70 10.59 -2.63 -1.59
N GLU A 71 11.61 -2.39 -0.77
CA GLU A 71 12.04 -3.31 0.28
C GLU A 71 11.53 -2.82 1.64
N LYS A 72 10.86 -3.69 2.38
CA LYS A 72 10.47 -3.48 3.77
C LYS A 72 11.47 -4.16 4.69
N TYR A 73 11.92 -3.45 5.72
CA TYR A 73 12.89 -3.96 6.71
C TYR A 73 12.23 -4.19 8.07
N ASP A 74 12.72 -5.20 8.77
CA ASP A 74 12.46 -5.42 10.18
C ASP A 74 13.32 -4.49 11.07
N ASN A 75 13.25 -4.65 12.39
CA ASN A 75 14.03 -3.84 13.32
C ASN A 75 15.54 -4.19 13.34
N GLU A 76 15.93 -5.32 12.76
CA GLU A 76 17.31 -5.83 12.66
C GLU A 76 17.93 -5.54 11.28
N LEU A 77 17.22 -4.79 10.43
CA LEU A 77 17.58 -4.45 9.05
C LEU A 77 17.62 -5.67 8.09
N ASN A 78 16.91 -6.74 8.41
CA ASN A 78 16.67 -7.80 7.44
C ASN A 78 15.49 -7.43 6.55
N ILE A 79 15.51 -7.87 5.30
CA ILE A 79 14.38 -7.71 4.37
C ILE A 79 13.24 -8.63 4.84
N ASP A 80 12.14 -8.01 5.27
CA ASP A 80 10.91 -8.66 5.75
C ASP A 80 9.92 -8.92 4.60
N ALA A 81 9.87 -8.02 3.63
CA ALA A 81 9.10 -8.19 2.40
C ALA A 81 9.67 -7.34 1.26
N THR A 82 9.43 -7.76 0.01
CA THR A 82 9.67 -6.94 -1.18
C THR A 82 8.42 -6.83 -2.02
N PHE A 83 8.28 -5.72 -2.75
CA PHE A 83 7.19 -5.46 -3.67
C PHE A 83 7.76 -4.87 -4.95
N ASP A 84 7.48 -5.52 -6.07
CA ASP A 84 7.80 -5.07 -7.43
C ASP A 84 6.50 -4.87 -8.19
N CYS A 85 6.37 -3.79 -8.98
CA CYS A 85 5.17 -3.53 -9.76
C CYS A 85 5.42 -2.51 -10.87
N ASP A 86 4.48 -2.43 -11.85
CA ASP A 86 4.56 -1.46 -12.93
C ASP A 86 4.23 -0.04 -12.47
N SER A 87 3.40 0.11 -11.44
CA SER A 87 3.07 1.40 -10.85
C SER A 87 2.62 1.27 -9.41
N ALA A 88 2.87 2.30 -8.61
CA ALA A 88 2.40 2.36 -7.23
C ALA A 88 1.89 3.74 -6.85
N LYS A 89 1.02 3.76 -5.84
CA LYS A 89 0.55 4.96 -5.18
C LYS A 89 0.58 4.77 -3.67
N TYR A 90 1.10 5.75 -2.95
CA TYR A 90 1.03 5.81 -1.50
C TYR A 90 0.16 6.96 -1.05
N LEU A 91 -0.90 6.69 -0.32
CA LEU A 91 -1.81 7.67 0.27
C LEU A 91 -1.35 7.99 1.69
N SER A 92 -0.69 9.12 1.87
CA SER A 92 0.05 9.45 3.10
C SER A 92 -0.84 9.53 4.34
N GLN A 93 -2.03 10.16 4.22
CA GLN A 93 -2.97 10.29 5.34
C GLN A 93 -3.58 8.96 5.76
N ARG A 94 -3.78 8.05 4.80
CA ARG A 94 -4.36 6.73 5.03
C ARG A 94 -3.30 5.68 5.33
N LYS A 95 -2.02 5.99 5.15
CA LYS A 95 -0.90 5.05 5.22
C LYS A 95 -1.15 3.79 4.39
N LEU A 96 -1.70 3.99 3.19
CA LEU A 96 -2.14 2.92 2.30
C LEU A 96 -1.30 2.92 1.03
N TRP A 97 -0.63 1.81 0.79
CA TRP A 97 0.01 1.50 -0.48
C TRP A 97 -0.97 0.80 -1.42
N LYS A 98 -0.93 1.18 -2.68
CA LYS A 98 -1.59 0.51 -3.80
C LYS A 98 -0.54 0.19 -4.84
N PHE A 99 -0.29 -1.09 -5.08
CA PHE A 99 0.60 -1.59 -6.12
C PHE A 99 -0.25 -2.10 -7.29
N SER A 100 0.11 -1.78 -8.53
CA SER A 100 -0.71 -2.09 -9.71
C SER A 100 0.16 -2.51 -10.89
N GLY A 101 -0.31 -3.50 -11.64
CA GLY A 101 0.33 -4.07 -12.82
C GLY A 101 1.50 -4.99 -12.45
N ARG A 102 1.44 -6.25 -12.84
CA ARG A 102 2.48 -7.28 -12.62
C ARG A 102 3.09 -7.23 -11.22
N VAL A 103 2.24 -7.19 -10.20
CA VAL A 103 2.71 -7.11 -8.82
C VAL A 103 3.34 -8.43 -8.41
N HIS A 104 4.59 -8.39 -8.00
CA HIS A 104 5.35 -9.49 -7.43
C HIS A 104 5.75 -9.12 -6.00
N ALA A 105 5.25 -9.85 -5.01
CA ALA A 105 5.65 -9.65 -3.63
C ALA A 105 6.34 -10.91 -3.09
N LEU A 106 7.36 -10.72 -2.25
CA LEU A 106 8.02 -11.80 -1.52
C LEU A 106 7.89 -11.54 -0.03
N ASN A 107 7.64 -12.59 0.75
CA ASN A 107 7.71 -12.52 2.20
C ASN A 107 9.07 -12.99 2.74
N VAL A 108 9.25 -12.96 4.07
CA VAL A 108 10.46 -13.43 4.74
C VAL A 108 10.77 -14.91 4.46
N ALA A 109 9.75 -15.75 4.24
CA ALA A 109 9.91 -17.16 3.90
C ALA A 109 10.24 -17.39 2.41
N LYS A 110 10.34 -16.31 1.60
CA LYS A 110 10.51 -16.36 0.14
C LYS A 110 9.33 -16.97 -0.59
N ASP A 111 8.15 -17.04 0.03
CA ASP A 111 6.94 -17.31 -0.70
C ASP A 111 6.65 -16.13 -1.64
N ARG A 112 6.29 -16.43 -2.91
CA ARG A 112 5.99 -15.42 -3.93
C ARG A 112 4.50 -15.24 -4.11
N PHE A 113 4.06 -14.00 -4.20
CA PHE A 113 2.68 -13.59 -4.39
C PHE A 113 2.57 -12.75 -5.64
N ASP A 114 1.92 -13.26 -6.68
CA ASP A 114 1.76 -12.62 -7.98
C ASP A 114 0.31 -12.21 -8.18
N THR A 115 0.07 -10.94 -8.50
CA THR A 115 -1.28 -10.39 -8.75
C THR A 115 -1.21 -9.13 -9.62
N GLU A 116 -2.35 -8.66 -10.13
CA GLU A 116 -2.44 -7.40 -10.87
C GLU A 116 -2.66 -6.17 -9.97
N LEU A 117 -3.14 -6.39 -8.75
CA LEU A 117 -3.46 -5.32 -7.82
C LEU A 117 -3.24 -5.81 -6.40
N LEU A 118 -2.53 -5.03 -5.57
CA LEU A 118 -2.29 -5.34 -4.17
C LEU A 118 -2.40 -4.06 -3.35
N TYR A 119 -3.01 -4.17 -2.18
CA TYR A 119 -3.07 -3.11 -1.19
C TYR A 119 -2.31 -3.52 0.06
N TRP A 120 -1.52 -2.61 0.61
CA TRP A 120 -0.92 -2.75 1.93
C TRP A 120 -1.36 -1.60 2.82
N ASP A 121 -2.21 -1.91 3.76
CA ASP A 121 -2.71 -0.99 4.77
C ASP A 121 -1.84 -1.08 6.02
N GLN A 122 -1.03 -0.04 6.23
CA GLN A 122 -0.12 0.03 7.37
C GLN A 122 -0.84 0.35 8.69
N GLN A 123 -2.03 0.96 8.64
CA GLN A 123 -2.83 1.24 9.83
C GLN A 123 -3.47 -0.04 10.37
N ASP A 124 -4.09 -0.80 9.48
CA ASP A 124 -4.73 -2.08 9.82
C ASP A 124 -3.74 -3.25 9.81
N LYS A 125 -2.48 -3.02 9.45
CA LYS A 125 -1.39 -4.02 9.37
C LYS A 125 -1.77 -5.22 8.53
N LYS A 126 -2.32 -4.99 7.35
CA LYS A 126 -2.76 -6.04 6.44
C LYS A 126 -2.38 -5.77 4.99
N VAL A 127 -2.20 -6.87 4.25
CA VAL A 127 -2.03 -6.88 2.80
C VAL A 127 -3.21 -7.62 2.20
N TYR A 128 -3.83 -7.05 1.16
CA TYR A 128 -5.03 -7.64 0.59
C TYR A 128 -5.21 -7.32 -0.90
N THR A 129 -5.97 -8.17 -1.58
CA THR A 129 -6.47 -7.95 -2.94
C THR A 129 -7.77 -8.67 -3.17
N ASP A 130 -8.66 -8.11 -4.01
CA ASP A 130 -9.85 -8.78 -4.53
C ASP A 130 -9.57 -9.47 -5.88
N SER A 131 -8.41 -9.18 -6.51
CA SER A 131 -7.99 -9.73 -7.78
C SER A 131 -7.59 -11.20 -7.66
N PHE A 132 -7.32 -11.81 -8.82
CA PHE A 132 -6.67 -13.11 -8.88
C PHE A 132 -5.29 -13.02 -8.24
N ILE A 133 -4.92 -14.05 -7.49
CA ILE A 133 -3.61 -14.20 -6.88
C ILE A 133 -3.05 -15.59 -7.13
N HIS A 134 -1.77 -15.64 -7.49
CA HIS A 134 -0.97 -16.84 -7.61
C HIS A 134 0.08 -16.81 -6.50
N ILE A 135 0.11 -17.83 -5.65
CA ILE A 135 1.03 -17.92 -4.52
C ILE A 135 1.90 -19.15 -4.72
N GLU A 136 3.20 -18.93 -4.91
CA GLU A 136 4.18 -19.99 -5.02
C GLU A 136 4.92 -20.15 -3.70
N LYS A 137 4.82 -21.34 -3.12
CA LYS A 137 5.53 -21.78 -1.91
C LYS A 137 6.56 -22.86 -2.27
N SER A 138 7.41 -23.20 -1.34
CA SER A 138 8.42 -24.24 -1.54
C SER A 138 7.86 -25.63 -1.90
N ASP A 139 6.63 -25.92 -1.47
CA ASP A 139 5.99 -27.25 -1.58
C ASP A 139 4.76 -27.26 -2.49
N ARG A 140 4.14 -26.10 -2.76
CA ARG A 140 2.88 -26.00 -3.49
C ARG A 140 2.66 -24.64 -4.13
N ILE A 141 1.78 -24.64 -5.13
CA ILE A 141 1.21 -23.43 -5.72
C ILE A 141 -0.26 -23.35 -5.29
N ILE A 142 -0.71 -22.16 -4.91
CA ILE A 142 -2.10 -21.87 -4.53
C ILE A 142 -2.60 -20.73 -5.40
N GLU A 143 -3.77 -20.91 -6.02
CA GLU A 143 -4.40 -19.89 -6.84
C GLU A 143 -5.81 -19.59 -6.35
N GLY A 144 -6.23 -18.33 -6.50
CA GLY A 144 -7.57 -17.94 -6.09
C GLY A 144 -7.86 -16.45 -6.26
N TYR A 145 -8.97 -16.03 -5.68
CA TYR A 145 -9.43 -14.64 -5.68
C TYR A 145 -9.74 -14.19 -4.26
N GLY A 146 -9.45 -12.92 -3.98
CA GLY A 146 -9.74 -12.32 -2.68
C GLY A 146 -8.78 -12.82 -1.61
N PHE A 147 -7.58 -12.26 -1.59
CA PHE A 147 -6.53 -12.54 -0.61
C PHE A 147 -6.55 -11.49 0.49
N VAL A 148 -6.40 -11.90 1.74
CA VAL A 148 -6.20 -11.04 2.90
C VAL A 148 -5.17 -11.68 3.81
N SER A 149 -4.17 -10.92 4.24
CA SER A 149 -3.10 -11.40 5.12
C SER A 149 -2.70 -10.36 6.17
N ASN A 150 -1.88 -10.77 7.13
CA ASN A 150 -1.09 -9.87 7.96
C ASN A 150 -0.05 -9.10 7.09
N GLU A 151 0.58 -8.07 7.65
CA GLU A 151 1.52 -7.21 6.90
C GLU A 151 2.80 -7.92 6.43
N ASN A 152 3.11 -9.11 6.96
CA ASN A 152 4.28 -9.92 6.60
C ASN A 152 3.92 -11.06 5.65
N MET A 153 2.65 -11.17 5.24
CA MET A 153 2.14 -12.20 4.31
C MET A 153 2.47 -13.64 4.75
N THR A 154 2.52 -13.88 6.06
CA THR A 154 2.75 -15.21 6.65
C THR A 154 1.45 -15.95 6.98
N ASP A 155 0.45 -15.21 7.47
CA ASP A 155 -0.86 -15.72 7.81
C ASP A 155 -1.89 -15.09 6.88
N TYR A 156 -2.51 -15.88 6.03
CA TYR A 156 -3.42 -15.37 5.01
C TYR A 156 -4.63 -16.27 4.79
N TYR A 157 -5.64 -15.66 4.20
CA TYR A 157 -6.89 -16.28 3.80
C TYR A 157 -7.20 -15.94 2.34
N ILE A 158 -7.75 -16.88 1.59
CA ILE A 158 -8.20 -16.70 0.20
C ILE A 158 -9.70 -17.02 0.15
N ASN A 159 -10.50 -16.04 -0.29
CA ASN A 159 -11.97 -16.18 -0.33
C ASN A 159 -12.44 -17.30 -1.26
N ARG A 160 -11.84 -17.40 -2.45
CA ARG A 160 -12.20 -18.39 -3.47
C ARG A 160 -10.94 -19.03 -4.02
N VAL A 161 -10.56 -20.15 -3.47
CA VAL A 161 -9.45 -20.97 -3.97
C VAL A 161 -9.89 -21.60 -5.29
N SER A 162 -9.10 -21.43 -6.35
CA SER A 162 -9.31 -22.04 -7.67
C SER A 162 -8.44 -23.26 -7.91
N GLY A 163 -7.28 -23.35 -7.26
CA GLY A 163 -6.37 -24.50 -7.40
C GLY A 163 -5.37 -24.59 -6.26
N ILE A 164 -4.92 -25.82 -5.97
CA ILE A 164 -3.77 -26.11 -5.11
C ILE A 164 -2.97 -27.22 -5.82
N PHE A 165 -1.73 -26.93 -6.20
CA PHE A 165 -0.89 -27.81 -7.00
C PHE A 165 0.40 -28.14 -6.24
N PRO A 166 0.68 -29.42 -5.90
CA PRO A 166 1.97 -29.80 -5.30
C PRO A 166 3.12 -29.66 -6.32
N ILE A 167 4.21 -29.03 -5.93
CA ILE A 167 5.36 -28.79 -6.84
C ILE A 167 6.08 -30.09 -7.19
N ASN A 168 6.02 -31.11 -6.32
CA ASN A 168 6.69 -32.38 -6.57
C ASN A 168 6.18 -33.14 -7.81
N ASP A 169 4.94 -32.89 -8.25
CA ASP A 169 4.36 -33.51 -9.44
C ASP A 169 4.80 -32.82 -10.73
N MET A 170 5.15 -31.53 -10.68
CA MET A 170 5.56 -30.77 -11.85
C MET A 170 6.98 -31.10 -12.32
N ARG A 171 7.89 -31.45 -11.41
CA ARG A 171 9.30 -31.79 -11.75
C ARG A 171 9.46 -33.17 -12.39
N LYS A 172 8.45 -34.03 -12.36
CA LYS A 172 8.47 -35.37 -12.97
C LYS A 172 8.04 -35.40 -14.43
N GLN A 173 7.43 -34.33 -14.93
CA GLN A 173 6.86 -34.28 -16.28
C GLN A 173 7.86 -33.90 -17.37
N ASP A 174 9.05 -33.40 -17.03
CA ASP A 174 10.05 -32.96 -18.01
C ASP A 174 11.04 -34.08 -18.45
N ASN A 175 10.94 -35.31 -17.90
CA ASN A 175 11.91 -36.38 -18.17
C ASN A 175 11.33 -37.67 -18.76
N ASP A 176 10.08 -37.75 -19.15
CA ASP A 176 9.55 -38.96 -19.78
C ASP A 176 8.64 -38.67 -20.98
N SER A 177 9.27 -38.44 -22.13
CA SER A 177 8.62 -38.51 -23.43
C SER A 177 8.65 -39.97 -23.90
N THR A 178 7.74 -40.76 -23.34
CA THR A 178 7.42 -42.07 -23.98
C THR A 178 5.93 -42.32 -23.83
N GLU A 179 5.29 -42.45 -24.97
CA GLU A 179 3.89 -42.79 -25.18
C GLU A 179 3.42 -43.93 -24.26
N THR A 180 2.28 -43.74 -23.58
CA THR A 180 1.32 -44.86 -23.41
C THR A 180 -0.07 -44.32 -23.11
N GLU A 181 -1.02 -44.91 -23.78
CA GLU A 181 -2.43 -44.61 -23.93
C GLU A 181 -3.24 -44.49 -22.61
N ALA A 182 -4.31 -43.73 -22.75
CA ALA A 182 -5.43 -43.56 -21.86
C ALA A 182 -5.85 -44.77 -21.02
N LYS A 183 -6.06 -44.56 -19.74
CA LYS A 183 -7.26 -45.04 -19.01
C LYS A 183 -7.30 -44.53 -17.57
N ASP A 184 -8.54 -44.20 -17.22
CA ASP A 184 -9.12 -44.07 -15.89
C ASP A 184 -9.04 -42.70 -15.17
N SER A 185 -10.18 -42.02 -15.33
CA SER A 185 -10.66 -40.93 -14.48
C SER A 185 -10.76 -41.40 -13.05
N ILE A 186 -9.83 -40.97 -12.19
CA ILE A 186 -10.04 -41.05 -10.73
C ILE A 186 -10.77 -39.79 -10.29
N VAL A 187 -12.09 -39.93 -10.11
CA VAL A 187 -12.92 -38.96 -9.42
C VAL A 187 -12.53 -38.96 -7.92
N VAL A 188 -11.69 -38.04 -7.51
CA VAL A 188 -11.48 -37.77 -6.09
C VAL A 188 -12.64 -36.87 -5.64
N LYS A 189 -13.62 -37.47 -4.98
CA LYS A 189 -14.66 -36.75 -4.25
C LYS A 189 -14.01 -35.98 -3.10
N PRO A 190 -14.20 -34.67 -2.98
CA PRO A 190 -13.84 -33.94 -1.77
C PRO A 190 -14.74 -34.40 -0.63
N LYS A 191 -14.15 -34.96 0.41
CA LYS A 191 -14.83 -35.24 1.66
C LYS A 191 -15.12 -33.90 2.35
N GLN A 192 -16.29 -33.36 2.09
CA GLN A 192 -16.83 -32.22 2.83
C GLN A 192 -17.31 -32.72 4.20
N GLU A 193 -16.61 -32.37 5.24
CA GLU A 193 -17.21 -32.30 6.56
C GLU A 193 -17.96 -30.94 6.65
N PRO A 194 -19.27 -30.95 7.01
CA PRO A 194 -20.02 -29.70 7.07
C PRO A 194 -19.63 -28.94 8.33
N ILE A 195 -18.93 -27.82 8.13
CA ILE A 195 -18.77 -26.78 9.15
C ILE A 195 -20.16 -26.16 9.34
N LYS A 196 -20.76 -26.45 10.50
CA LYS A 196 -22.02 -25.90 10.97
C LYS A 196 -21.89 -24.37 11.10
N LEU A 197 -22.37 -23.64 10.09
CA LEU A 197 -22.56 -22.20 10.16
C LEU A 197 -23.70 -21.94 11.19
N GLU A 198 -23.33 -21.44 12.34
CA GLU A 198 -24.29 -20.78 13.22
C GLU A 198 -24.73 -19.48 12.55
N GLN A 199 -25.98 -19.44 12.12
CA GLN A 199 -26.61 -18.22 11.64
C GLN A 199 -26.80 -17.26 12.81
N PRO A 200 -26.41 -15.97 12.65
CA PRO A 200 -26.76 -14.97 13.65
C PRO A 200 -28.29 -14.78 13.66
N THR A 201 -28.91 -15.06 14.79
CA THR A 201 -30.34 -14.79 15.04
C THR A 201 -30.59 -13.27 14.94
N PRO A 202 -31.67 -12.86 14.25
CA PRO A 202 -32.03 -11.44 14.19
C PRO A 202 -32.48 -10.95 15.58
N PRO A 203 -32.13 -9.72 15.99
CA PRO A 203 -32.53 -9.19 17.28
C PRO A 203 -34.06 -9.00 17.35
N SER A 204 -34.65 -9.48 18.42
CA SER A 204 -36.08 -9.36 18.73
C SER A 204 -36.47 -7.89 18.86
N ARG A 205 -37.61 -7.56 18.25
CA ARG A 205 -38.26 -6.25 18.21
C ARG A 205 -38.72 -5.83 19.61
N GLY A 206 -37.87 -5.15 20.36
CA GLY A 206 -38.20 -4.47 21.62
C GLY A 206 -38.83 -3.12 21.37
N LYS A 207 -39.96 -2.87 22.07
CA LYS A 207 -40.80 -1.68 22.01
C LYS A 207 -40.04 -0.37 22.33
N GLY A 208 -40.44 0.68 21.65
CA GLY A 208 -39.85 1.99 21.62
C GLY A 208 -39.56 2.64 22.97
N ARG A 209 -38.44 3.37 22.96
CA ARG A 209 -38.16 4.46 23.89
C ARG A 209 -37.52 5.58 23.11
N THR A 210 -38.24 6.67 22.97
CA THR A 210 -37.77 7.91 22.39
C THR A 210 -36.67 8.47 23.27
N LEU A 211 -35.44 8.61 22.72
CA LEU A 211 -34.38 9.35 23.36
C LEU A 211 -34.05 10.57 22.51
N HIS A 212 -34.25 11.75 23.13
CA HIS A 212 -33.82 13.02 22.59
C HIS A 212 -32.30 13.03 22.36
N ASN A 213 -31.87 13.25 21.13
CA ASN A 213 -30.48 13.56 20.79
C ASN A 213 -30.20 15.02 21.17
N THR A 214 -29.53 15.21 22.29
CA THR A 214 -28.86 16.48 22.59
C THR A 214 -27.42 16.35 22.06
N ILE A 215 -27.13 17.04 20.96
CA ILE A 215 -25.80 17.17 20.40
C ILE A 215 -25.04 18.18 21.26
N THR A 216 -24.08 17.73 22.04
CA THR A 216 -23.14 18.59 22.77
C THR A 216 -21.94 18.87 21.86
N PRO A 217 -21.56 20.13 21.58
CA PRO A 217 -20.39 20.44 20.76
C PRO A 217 -19.09 20.05 21.48
N ILE A 218 -18.20 19.36 20.80
CA ILE A 218 -16.87 19.02 21.29
C ILE A 218 -16.06 20.32 21.40
N GLN A 219 -15.68 20.71 22.59
CA GLN A 219 -14.75 21.79 22.87
C GLN A 219 -13.35 21.41 22.43
N VAL A 220 -12.84 22.07 21.39
CA VAL A 220 -11.45 21.93 20.94
C VAL A 220 -10.53 22.63 21.95
N ASN A 221 -9.65 21.87 22.56
CA ASN A 221 -8.72 22.35 23.58
C ASN A 221 -7.68 23.33 22.97
N LYS A 222 -7.69 24.59 23.42
CA LYS A 222 -6.84 25.68 22.93
C LYS A 222 -5.34 25.55 23.24
N SER A 223 -4.93 24.56 24.00
CA SER A 223 -3.53 24.44 24.46
C SER A 223 -2.54 23.97 23.37
N GLN A 224 -2.98 23.26 22.34
CA GLN A 224 -2.08 22.79 21.27
C GLN A 224 -1.74 23.84 20.20
N ARG A 225 -2.41 25.00 20.19
CA ARG A 225 -2.15 26.08 19.23
C ARG A 225 -1.01 27.01 19.69
N ALA A 226 -0.69 27.05 20.97
CA ALA A 226 0.35 27.91 21.53
C ALA A 226 1.76 27.35 21.27
N GLU A 227 1.94 26.06 21.35
CA GLU A 227 3.25 25.39 21.18
C GLU A 227 3.81 25.47 19.75
N ARG A 228 2.93 25.57 18.74
CA ARG A 228 3.33 25.72 17.33
C ARG A 228 3.77 27.13 16.94
N LEU A 229 3.47 28.13 17.73
CA LEU A 229 3.84 29.52 17.46
C LEU A 229 5.19 29.89 18.10
N GLU A 230 5.59 29.24 19.21
CA GLU A 230 6.88 29.52 19.84
C GLU A 230 8.08 28.97 19.03
N ILE A 231 7.91 27.84 18.32
CA ILE A 231 8.98 27.25 17.50
C ILE A 231 9.32 28.15 16.27
N LYS A 232 8.37 28.96 15.81
CA LYS A 232 8.59 29.88 14.67
C LYS A 232 9.30 31.19 15.04
N GLN A 233 9.34 31.57 16.29
CA GLN A 233 10.02 32.81 16.73
C GLN A 233 11.50 32.59 17.02
N ILE A 234 11.92 31.39 17.45
CA ILE A 234 13.33 31.10 17.77
C ILE A 234 14.22 31.04 16.49
N SER A 235 13.63 30.88 15.32
CA SER A 235 14.38 30.81 14.04
C SER A 235 14.63 32.18 13.38
N LYS A 236 14.17 33.31 13.95
CA LYS A 236 14.36 34.63 13.37
C LYS A 236 15.42 35.51 14.04
N ASP A 237 15.90 35.15 15.21
CA ASP A 237 16.82 35.96 16.00
C ASP A 237 18.27 35.39 16.04
N GLY A 238 18.61 34.50 15.11
CA GLY A 238 19.94 33.94 14.95
C GLY A 238 20.59 34.30 13.62
N ASN A 239 20.97 35.57 13.41
CA ASN A 239 22.03 36.01 12.50
C ASN A 239 22.58 37.33 12.94
#